data_3c375b2c7fb5acbc10207edf3d302cbf
#
_entry.id   3c375b2c7fb5acbc10207edf3d302cbf
#
_cell.length_a   1.000
_cell.length_b   1.000
_cell.length_c   1.000
_cell.angle_alpha   90.00
_cell.angle_beta   90.00
_cell.angle_gamma   90.00
#
_symmetry.space_group_name_H-M   'P 1'
#
loop_
_entity.id
_entity.type
_entity.pdbx_description
1 polymer ?
#
loop_
_entity_poly.entity_id
_entity_poly.type
_entity_poly.pdbx_seq_one_letter_code
_entity_poly.pdbx_strand_id
1 'polypeptide(L)'
;FNRHVILRANATPADMADWMNEAHAVCEQCEHFIPVAAASNSRNENGELVFGMNDAGGVLATWPGTLGIAAAVKGYRIDLVDKFAATVRREWNACGLRKGYMYMADTMTDPRWQRTYGTFGEDPALISEIMTHIIPGIQGSAQGVTADGVAVTTKHFPGGGARENGFDPQYAAGQWTVYATPGSLETYHLPPFAAAVKAGTA
;
A
#
# COMPACT_ATOMS: atom_id res chain seq x y z
N PHE A 1 9.18 5.15 -23.85
CA PHE A 1 9.61 5.94 -22.70
C PHE A 1 8.96 5.35 -21.42
N ASN A 2 9.75 4.69 -20.57
CA ASN A 2 9.23 4.11 -19.32
C ASN A 2 9.22 5.20 -18.23
N ARG A 3 8.05 5.70 -17.91
CA ARG A 3 7.86 6.71 -16.87
C ARG A 3 7.75 6.12 -15.47
N HIS A 4 7.29 4.88 -15.36
CA HIS A 4 7.09 4.20 -14.09
C HIS A 4 7.93 2.94 -14.03
N VAL A 5 8.63 2.74 -12.94
CA VAL A 5 9.37 1.52 -12.63
C VAL A 5 8.94 0.98 -11.28
N ILE A 6 8.95 -0.36 -11.15
CA ILE A 6 8.67 -1.01 -9.88
C ILE A 6 9.98 -1.52 -9.32
N LEU A 7 10.39 -0.98 -8.18
CA LEU A 7 11.52 -1.47 -7.42
C LEU A 7 11.10 -2.71 -6.62
N ARG A 8 11.71 -3.84 -6.91
CA ARG A 8 11.49 -5.12 -6.22
C ARG A 8 12.70 -5.62 -5.45
N ALA A 9 13.88 -5.10 -5.76
CA ALA A 9 15.10 -5.51 -5.11
C ALA A 9 15.16 -5.05 -3.65
N ASN A 10 15.77 -5.88 -2.80
CA ASN A 10 16.22 -5.48 -1.48
C ASN A 10 17.63 -4.91 -1.64
N ALA A 11 17.72 -3.60 -1.62
CA ALA A 11 18.98 -2.87 -1.65
C ALA A 11 19.05 -1.98 -0.41
N THR A 12 20.25 -1.55 -0.04
CA THR A 12 20.39 -0.59 1.07
C THR A 12 19.70 0.73 0.71
N PRO A 13 19.26 1.55 1.67
CA PRO A 13 18.71 2.87 1.39
C PRO A 13 19.65 3.75 0.54
N ALA A 14 20.96 3.65 0.77
CA ALA A 14 21.95 4.36 -0.03
C ALA A 14 21.97 3.89 -1.48
N ASP A 15 22.06 2.57 -1.71
CA ASP A 15 22.06 2.02 -3.07
C ASP A 15 20.75 2.36 -3.82
N MET A 16 19.60 2.36 -3.12
CA MET A 16 18.33 2.78 -3.72
C MET A 16 18.37 4.27 -4.12
N ALA A 17 18.88 5.13 -3.27
CA ALA A 17 18.98 6.56 -3.53
C ALA A 17 19.95 6.83 -4.70
N ASP A 18 21.09 6.17 -4.74
CA ASP A 18 22.09 6.29 -5.81
C ASP A 18 21.50 5.84 -7.16
N TRP A 19 20.84 4.68 -7.17
CA TRP A 19 20.15 4.20 -8.37
C TRP A 19 19.08 5.20 -8.87
N MET A 20 18.33 5.78 -7.94
CA MET A 20 17.31 6.80 -8.30
C MET A 20 17.93 8.07 -8.86
N ASN A 21 19.06 8.53 -8.30
CA ASN A 21 19.80 9.68 -8.79
C ASN A 21 20.31 9.43 -10.21
N GLU A 22 20.89 8.25 -10.47
CA GLU A 22 21.35 7.85 -11.81
C GLU A 22 20.18 7.80 -12.81
N ALA A 23 19.04 7.20 -12.41
CA ALA A 23 17.86 7.14 -13.26
C ALA A 23 17.33 8.54 -13.62
N HIS A 24 17.31 9.46 -12.65
CA HIS A 24 16.91 10.85 -12.89
C HIS A 24 17.90 11.59 -13.77
N ALA A 25 19.22 11.40 -13.59
CA ALA A 25 20.24 11.98 -14.44
C ALA A 25 20.09 11.55 -15.91
N VAL A 26 19.66 10.31 -16.17
CA VAL A 26 19.31 9.86 -17.53
C VAL A 26 18.06 10.58 -18.05
N CYS A 27 17.03 10.76 -17.19
CA CYS A 27 15.81 11.48 -17.58
C CYS A 27 16.10 12.96 -17.93
N GLU A 28 17.04 13.60 -17.22
CA GLU A 28 17.45 14.99 -17.48
C GLU A 28 18.10 15.18 -18.85
N GLN A 29 18.65 14.13 -19.45
CA GLN A 29 19.19 14.13 -20.80
C GLN A 29 18.14 13.97 -21.90
N CYS A 30 16.89 13.68 -21.53
CA CYS A 30 15.80 13.52 -22.49
C CYS A 30 15.17 14.88 -22.83
N GLU A 31 14.61 14.96 -24.03
CA GLU A 31 14.03 16.20 -24.61
C GLU A 31 12.99 16.89 -23.68
N HIS A 32 12.23 16.12 -22.88
CA HIS A 32 11.13 16.65 -22.06
C HIS A 32 11.42 16.66 -20.56
N PHE A 33 12.58 16.23 -20.13
CA PHE A 33 13.01 16.22 -18.72
C PHE A 33 11.99 15.59 -17.76
N ILE A 34 11.24 14.59 -18.20
CA ILE A 34 10.21 13.95 -17.37
C ILE A 34 10.87 12.92 -16.45
N PRO A 35 10.82 13.10 -15.13
CA PRO A 35 11.44 12.18 -14.19
C PRO A 35 10.75 10.82 -14.18
N VAL A 36 11.52 9.77 -13.89
CA VAL A 36 10.95 8.45 -13.61
C VAL A 36 10.28 8.44 -12.23
N ALA A 37 9.12 7.83 -12.14
CA ALA A 37 8.48 7.57 -10.86
C ALA A 37 8.78 6.15 -10.41
N ALA A 38 9.61 6.00 -9.38
CA ALA A 38 9.85 4.70 -8.76
C ALA A 38 8.71 4.37 -7.79
N ALA A 39 8.18 3.18 -7.97
CA ALA A 39 7.12 2.63 -7.15
C ALA A 39 7.57 1.33 -6.48
N SER A 40 6.98 1.00 -5.35
CA SER A 40 7.14 -0.30 -4.71
C SER A 40 5.83 -0.70 -4.00
N ASN A 41 5.72 -1.99 -3.64
CA ASN A 41 4.78 -2.38 -2.60
C ASN A 41 5.34 -1.97 -1.23
N SER A 42 4.51 -2.08 -0.20
CA SER A 42 4.91 -1.78 1.18
C SER A 42 6.20 -2.52 1.59
N ARG A 43 7.05 -1.86 2.37
CA ARG A 43 8.39 -2.35 2.76
C ARG A 43 8.70 -2.19 4.24
N ASN A 44 7.77 -1.67 5.00
CA ASN A 44 7.98 -1.38 6.42
C ASN A 44 7.23 -2.36 7.34
N GLU A 45 6.47 -3.28 6.79
CA GLU A 45 5.77 -4.30 7.54
C GLU A 45 6.60 -5.59 7.59
N ASN A 46 6.55 -6.25 8.74
CA ASN A 46 7.11 -7.60 8.88
C ASN A 46 6.18 -8.62 8.19
N GLY A 47 6.75 -9.45 7.34
CA GLY A 47 6.05 -10.53 6.67
C GLY A 47 6.64 -10.88 5.31
N GLU A 48 6.45 -12.11 4.88
CA GLU A 48 6.77 -12.53 3.51
C GLU A 48 5.68 -12.01 2.55
N LEU A 49 6.12 -11.33 1.51
CA LEU A 49 5.23 -10.92 0.45
C LEU A 49 5.12 -12.05 -0.58
N VAL A 50 3.90 -12.50 -0.83
CA VAL A 50 3.60 -13.41 -1.93
C VAL A 50 4.02 -12.73 -3.24
N PHE A 51 4.41 -13.51 -4.23
CA PHE A 51 4.90 -13.04 -5.55
C PHE A 51 6.32 -12.45 -5.59
N GLY A 52 7.21 -12.93 -4.72
CA GLY A 52 8.65 -12.64 -4.82
C GLY A 52 9.02 -11.20 -4.48
N MET A 53 8.20 -10.53 -3.72
CA MET A 53 8.56 -9.29 -3.08
C MET A 53 8.90 -9.63 -1.63
N ASN A 54 10.17 -9.71 -1.35
CA ASN A 54 10.62 -9.84 0.02
C ASN A 54 10.27 -8.55 0.77
N ASP A 55 9.92 -8.69 2.04
CA ASP A 55 9.94 -7.55 2.94
C ASP A 55 11.34 -6.89 2.85
N ALA A 56 11.43 -5.66 3.22
CA ALA A 56 12.71 -4.96 3.22
C ALA A 56 13.58 -5.35 4.42
N GLY A 57 13.48 -6.59 4.88
CA GLY A 57 14.05 -7.17 6.09
C GLY A 57 15.30 -6.48 6.65
N GLY A 58 15.10 -5.52 7.55
CA GLY A 58 16.19 -4.77 8.19
C GLY A 58 16.78 -3.63 7.34
N VAL A 59 16.27 -3.37 6.15
CA VAL A 59 16.71 -2.25 5.30
C VAL A 59 15.99 -0.95 5.70
N LEU A 60 14.69 -1.03 5.90
CA LEU A 60 13.84 0.05 6.43
C LEU A 60 13.36 -0.33 7.84
N ALA A 61 12.81 0.64 8.57
CA ALA A 61 12.22 0.38 9.88
C ALA A 61 11.12 -0.67 9.78
N THR A 62 11.26 -1.75 10.55
CA THR A 62 10.34 -2.88 10.53
C THR A 62 9.24 -2.71 11.56
N TRP A 63 8.01 -2.67 11.10
CA TRP A 63 6.79 -2.58 11.87
C TRP A 63 6.04 -3.92 11.86
N PRO A 64 5.08 -4.14 12.76
CA PRO A 64 4.18 -5.28 12.63
C PRO A 64 3.49 -5.32 11.27
N GLY A 65 3.10 -6.50 10.80
CA GLY A 65 2.24 -6.62 9.63
C GLY A 65 0.91 -5.88 9.79
N THR A 66 0.20 -5.67 8.69
CA THR A 66 -1.03 -4.86 8.67
C THR A 66 -2.11 -5.35 9.65
N LEU A 67 -2.24 -6.67 9.83
CA LEU A 67 -3.12 -7.25 10.87
C LEU A 67 -2.66 -6.88 12.29
N GLY A 68 -1.35 -6.82 12.53
CA GLY A 68 -0.80 -6.39 13.82
C GLY A 68 -1.04 -4.90 14.09
N ILE A 69 -0.92 -4.06 13.06
CA ILE A 69 -1.28 -2.63 13.12
C ILE A 69 -2.78 -2.49 13.43
N ALA A 70 -3.64 -3.24 12.73
CA ALA A 70 -5.08 -3.23 12.97
C ALA A 70 -5.44 -3.67 14.39
N ALA A 71 -4.76 -4.69 14.93
CA ALA A 71 -4.94 -5.13 16.30
C ALA A 71 -4.58 -4.04 17.33
N ALA A 72 -3.52 -3.27 17.06
CA ALA A 72 -3.15 -2.15 17.91
C ALA A 72 -4.21 -1.03 17.88
N VAL A 73 -4.80 -0.75 16.72
CA VAL A 73 -5.89 0.23 16.58
C VAL A 73 -7.13 -0.22 17.33
N LYS A 74 -7.50 -1.50 17.24
CA LYS A 74 -8.56 -2.09 18.08
C LYS A 74 -8.27 -1.94 19.59
N GLY A 75 -7.00 -1.91 19.99
CA GLY A 75 -6.54 -1.58 21.33
C GLY A 75 -6.45 -0.07 21.63
N TYR A 76 -7.19 0.77 20.91
CA TYR A 76 -7.21 2.24 21.04
C TYR A 76 -5.89 2.93 20.75
N ARG A 77 -5.07 2.39 19.86
CA ARG A 77 -3.74 2.93 19.50
C ARG A 77 -3.68 3.41 18.05
N ILE A 78 -4.65 4.21 17.63
CA ILE A 78 -4.64 4.85 16.29
C ILE A 78 -3.41 5.74 16.08
N ASP A 79 -2.82 6.30 17.15
CA ASP A 79 -1.58 7.08 17.12
C ASP A 79 -0.41 6.31 16.51
N LEU A 80 -0.44 4.97 16.56
CA LEU A 80 0.58 4.13 15.92
C LEU A 80 0.49 4.15 14.41
N VAL A 81 -0.69 4.33 13.84
CA VAL A 81 -0.87 4.48 12.38
C VAL A 81 -0.22 5.78 11.90
N ASP A 82 -0.40 6.87 12.65
CA ASP A 82 0.21 8.16 12.32
C ASP A 82 1.74 8.08 12.37
N LYS A 83 2.30 7.43 13.40
CA LYS A 83 3.74 7.20 13.53
C LYS A 83 4.29 6.31 12.42
N PHE A 84 3.57 5.24 12.10
CA PHE A 84 3.90 4.35 11.01
C PHE A 84 3.94 5.10 9.67
N ALA A 85 2.88 5.82 9.34
CA ALA A 85 2.77 6.58 8.11
C ALA A 85 3.88 7.65 7.97
N ALA A 86 4.18 8.37 9.06
CA ALA A 86 5.27 9.34 9.08
C ALA A 86 6.64 8.68 8.87
N THR A 87 6.86 7.47 9.41
CA THR A 87 8.09 6.71 9.21
C THR A 87 8.21 6.27 7.75
N VAL A 88 7.17 5.68 7.19
CA VAL A 88 7.11 5.27 5.77
C VAL A 88 7.43 6.46 4.87
N ARG A 89 6.74 7.60 5.04
CA ARG A 89 6.98 8.79 4.24
C ARG A 89 8.43 9.24 4.27
N ARG A 90 9.01 9.36 5.47
CA ARG A 90 10.40 9.80 5.65
C ARG A 90 11.40 8.86 4.98
N GLU A 91 11.26 7.57 5.19
CA GLU A 91 12.22 6.58 4.70
C GLU A 91 12.12 6.38 3.19
N TRP A 92 10.90 6.30 2.68
CA TRP A 92 10.66 6.17 1.24
C TRP A 92 11.15 7.39 0.48
N ASN A 93 10.90 8.58 1.01
CA ASN A 93 11.38 9.81 0.41
C ASN A 93 12.93 9.86 0.39
N ALA A 94 13.58 9.44 1.47
CA ALA A 94 15.04 9.38 1.53
C ALA A 94 15.64 8.41 0.50
N CYS A 95 14.93 7.32 0.17
CA CYS A 95 15.35 6.36 -0.87
C CYS A 95 14.93 6.75 -2.28
N GLY A 96 14.24 7.88 -2.47
CA GLY A 96 13.72 8.30 -3.78
C GLY A 96 12.45 7.57 -4.23
N LEU A 97 11.82 6.75 -3.38
CA LEU A 97 10.55 6.09 -3.65
C LEU A 97 9.40 7.10 -3.53
N ARG A 98 8.68 7.33 -4.62
CA ARG A 98 7.65 8.37 -4.70
C ARG A 98 6.24 7.85 -4.90
N LYS A 99 6.09 6.54 -5.08
CA LYS A 99 4.78 5.91 -5.28
C LYS A 99 4.72 4.55 -4.61
N GLY A 100 3.68 4.33 -3.82
CA GLY A 100 3.38 3.05 -3.19
C GLY A 100 2.16 2.38 -3.80
N TYR A 101 2.29 1.10 -4.19
CA TYR A 101 1.15 0.20 -4.43
C TYR A 101 0.65 -0.32 -3.09
N MET A 102 0.08 0.56 -2.31
CA MET A 102 -0.32 0.32 -0.91
C MET A 102 -1.30 1.41 -0.47
N TYR A 103 -2.14 1.17 0.51
CA TYR A 103 -2.34 -0.10 1.21
C TYR A 103 -3.57 -0.82 0.69
N MET A 104 -3.74 -2.09 1.13
CA MET A 104 -4.93 -2.86 0.81
C MET A 104 -6.10 -2.37 1.68
N ALA A 105 -7.06 -1.69 1.04
CA ALA A 105 -8.35 -1.36 1.65
C ALA A 105 -9.36 -2.51 1.51
N ASP A 106 -8.87 -3.66 1.13
CA ASP A 106 -9.64 -4.88 0.99
C ASP A 106 -10.12 -5.37 2.34
N THR A 107 -11.43 -5.60 2.48
CA THR A 107 -11.99 -6.27 3.65
C THR A 107 -11.87 -7.78 3.46
N MET A 108 -11.32 -8.47 4.46
CA MET A 108 -11.16 -9.92 4.46
C MET A 108 -12.50 -10.60 4.73
N THR A 109 -13.24 -10.95 3.68
CA THR A 109 -14.52 -11.63 3.77
C THR A 109 -14.41 -13.15 3.54
N ASP A 110 -13.30 -13.63 2.98
CA ASP A 110 -12.99 -15.05 2.85
C ASP A 110 -11.59 -15.34 3.45
N PRO A 111 -11.51 -16.06 4.57
CA PRO A 111 -10.24 -16.37 5.21
C PRO A 111 -9.34 -17.31 4.41
N ARG A 112 -9.86 -17.96 3.37
CA ARG A 112 -9.08 -18.81 2.45
C ARG A 112 -8.24 -17.99 1.48
N TRP A 113 -8.59 -16.70 1.29
CA TRP A 113 -7.82 -15.83 0.39
C TRP A 113 -6.40 -15.65 0.91
N GLN A 114 -5.43 -16.06 0.11
CA GLN A 114 -4.02 -16.10 0.51
C GLN A 114 -3.39 -14.73 0.83
N ARG A 115 -4.04 -13.62 0.48
CA ARG A 115 -3.55 -12.26 0.76
C ARG A 115 -4.19 -11.60 1.97
N THR A 116 -4.88 -12.37 2.80
CA THR A 116 -5.50 -11.88 4.05
C THR A 116 -4.50 -11.20 4.97
N TYR A 117 -3.25 -11.68 5.02
CA TYR A 117 -2.18 -11.10 5.84
C TYR A 117 -1.83 -9.65 5.46
N GLY A 118 -2.09 -9.22 4.21
CA GLY A 118 -1.85 -7.87 3.73
C GLY A 118 -3.02 -6.90 3.96
N THR A 119 -4.13 -7.38 4.52
CA THR A 119 -5.30 -6.58 4.86
C THR A 119 -5.20 -6.04 6.30
N PHE A 120 -6.07 -5.10 6.65
CA PHE A 120 -6.28 -4.68 8.03
C PHE A 120 -7.40 -5.47 8.72
N GLY A 121 -7.81 -6.62 8.16
CA GLY A 121 -8.78 -7.54 8.75
C GLY A 121 -10.15 -7.52 8.09
N GLU A 122 -11.17 -7.88 8.87
CA GLU A 122 -12.55 -8.13 8.40
C GLU A 122 -13.54 -7.02 8.74
N ASP A 123 -13.12 -6.04 9.53
CA ASP A 123 -13.98 -4.94 9.99
C ASP A 123 -13.84 -3.72 9.06
N PRO A 124 -14.83 -3.44 8.19
CA PRO A 124 -14.73 -2.32 7.24
C PRO A 124 -14.69 -0.95 7.91
N ALA A 125 -15.23 -0.81 9.13
CA ALA A 125 -15.17 0.44 9.87
C ALA A 125 -13.74 0.71 10.36
N LEU A 126 -13.07 -0.30 10.91
CA LEU A 126 -11.68 -0.24 11.33
C LEU A 126 -10.76 0.07 10.15
N ILE A 127 -10.95 -0.61 9.01
CA ILE A 127 -10.16 -0.36 7.80
C ILE A 127 -10.37 1.08 7.33
N SER A 128 -11.62 1.55 7.31
CA SER A 128 -11.96 2.92 6.93
C SER A 128 -11.26 3.94 7.83
N GLU A 129 -11.26 3.73 9.14
CA GLU A 129 -10.56 4.59 10.10
C GLU A 129 -9.05 4.62 9.80
N ILE A 130 -8.43 3.47 9.62
CA ILE A 130 -7.00 3.36 9.28
C ILE A 130 -6.69 4.10 7.98
N MET A 131 -7.52 3.98 6.93
CA MET A 131 -7.31 4.68 5.66
C MET A 131 -7.30 6.21 5.84
N THR A 132 -8.14 6.76 6.72
CA THR A 132 -8.18 8.22 6.98
C THR A 132 -6.93 8.75 7.68
N HIS A 133 -6.11 7.90 8.27
CA HIS A 133 -4.84 8.25 8.92
C HIS A 133 -3.63 7.94 8.03
N ILE A 134 -3.59 6.73 7.48
CA ILE A 134 -2.40 6.24 6.77
C ILE A 134 -2.17 6.99 5.45
N ILE A 135 -3.23 7.30 4.70
CA ILE A 135 -3.11 7.97 3.40
C ILE A 135 -2.56 9.39 3.56
N PRO A 136 -3.19 10.31 4.33
CA PRO A 136 -2.65 11.65 4.50
C PRO A 136 -1.30 11.65 5.22
N GLY A 137 -1.05 10.69 6.11
CA GLY A 137 0.23 10.56 6.80
C GLY A 137 1.39 10.25 5.84
N ILE A 138 1.16 9.39 4.85
CA ILE A 138 2.16 9.03 3.83
C ILE A 138 2.25 10.10 2.73
N GLN A 139 1.11 10.62 2.27
CA GLN A 139 1.06 11.66 1.22
C GLN A 139 1.47 13.04 1.73
N GLY A 140 1.47 13.24 3.05
CA GLY A 140 1.79 14.51 3.70
C GLY A 140 0.58 15.44 3.88
N SER A 141 -0.54 15.14 3.22
CA SER A 141 -1.77 15.95 3.29
C SER A 141 -2.98 15.12 2.83
N ALA A 142 -4.16 15.48 3.33
CA ALA A 142 -5.45 14.96 2.83
C ALA A 142 -5.92 15.66 1.54
N GLN A 143 -5.25 16.72 1.12
CA GLN A 143 -5.55 17.42 -0.12
C GLN A 143 -4.70 16.97 -1.32
N GLY A 144 -3.87 15.95 -1.12
CA GLY A 144 -3.02 15.37 -2.15
C GLY A 144 -1.58 15.15 -1.68
N VAL A 145 -0.70 14.83 -2.61
CA VAL A 145 0.69 14.50 -2.31
C VAL A 145 1.53 15.78 -2.18
N THR A 146 2.20 15.94 -1.04
CA THR A 146 3.13 17.05 -0.81
C THR A 146 4.49 16.80 -1.48
N ALA A 147 5.35 17.81 -1.51
CA ALA A 147 6.69 17.70 -2.11
C ALA A 147 7.56 16.62 -1.45
N ASP A 148 7.37 16.37 -0.17
CA ASP A 148 8.00 15.29 0.63
C ASP A 148 7.09 14.08 0.82
N GLY A 149 5.96 14.03 0.13
CA GLY A 149 4.98 12.95 0.20
C GLY A 149 5.30 11.79 -0.74
N VAL A 150 4.66 10.67 -0.46
CA VAL A 150 4.67 9.47 -1.31
C VAL A 150 3.24 9.21 -1.77
N ALA A 151 3.01 9.16 -3.07
CA ALA A 151 1.69 8.87 -3.64
C ALA A 151 1.22 7.47 -3.23
N VAL A 152 0.02 7.36 -2.71
CA VAL A 152 -0.57 6.10 -2.26
C VAL A 152 -1.58 5.60 -3.27
N THR A 153 -1.34 4.44 -3.85
CA THR A 153 -2.30 3.75 -4.72
C THR A 153 -3.05 2.70 -3.92
N THR A 154 -4.20 3.08 -3.38
CA THR A 154 -5.06 2.19 -2.62
C THR A 154 -5.62 1.07 -3.50
N LYS A 155 -5.59 -0.18 -3.01
CA LYS A 155 -5.94 -1.37 -3.78
C LYS A 155 -6.72 -2.37 -2.92
N HIS A 156 -7.45 -3.31 -3.53
CA HIS A 156 -7.71 -3.58 -4.95
C HIS A 156 -9.20 -3.29 -5.22
N PHE A 157 -9.50 -2.13 -5.72
CA PHE A 157 -10.88 -1.70 -5.94
C PHE A 157 -11.64 -2.66 -6.89
N PRO A 158 -12.89 -3.03 -6.59
CA PRO A 158 -13.74 -2.60 -5.46
C PRO A 158 -13.73 -3.58 -4.27
N GLY A 159 -12.64 -4.28 -4.01
CA GLY A 159 -12.46 -5.22 -2.90
C GLY A 159 -12.00 -6.59 -3.37
N GLY A 160 -10.75 -6.94 -3.04
CA GLY A 160 -10.12 -8.20 -3.44
C GLY A 160 -10.46 -9.39 -2.54
N GLY A 161 -11.07 -9.15 -1.38
CA GLY A 161 -11.33 -10.19 -0.39
C GLY A 161 -12.46 -11.16 -0.71
N ALA A 162 -13.33 -10.83 -1.67
CA ALA A 162 -14.47 -11.66 -2.10
C ALA A 162 -14.11 -12.43 -3.37
N ARG A 163 -13.22 -13.41 -3.27
CA ARG A 163 -12.78 -14.20 -4.43
C ARG A 163 -13.45 -15.56 -4.48
N GLU A 164 -13.76 -15.99 -5.69
CA GLU A 164 -14.29 -17.33 -5.91
C GLU A 164 -13.34 -18.37 -5.30
N ASN A 165 -13.88 -19.21 -4.42
CA ASN A 165 -13.14 -20.24 -3.70
C ASN A 165 -11.91 -19.76 -2.90
N GLY A 166 -11.78 -18.46 -2.66
CA GLY A 166 -10.64 -17.88 -1.96
C GLY A 166 -9.35 -17.76 -2.78
N PHE A 167 -9.37 -18.06 -4.07
CA PHE A 167 -8.20 -17.95 -4.92
C PHE A 167 -7.90 -16.50 -5.32
N ASP A 168 -6.62 -16.17 -5.42
CA ASP A 168 -6.19 -14.86 -5.92
C ASP A 168 -6.52 -14.71 -7.43
N PRO A 169 -6.87 -13.49 -7.92
CA PRO A 169 -7.23 -13.26 -9.31
C PRO A 169 -6.09 -13.51 -10.30
N GLN A 170 -4.88 -13.68 -9.84
CA GLN A 170 -3.74 -14.04 -10.68
C GLN A 170 -3.73 -15.53 -11.07
N TYR A 171 -4.58 -16.33 -10.43
CA TYR A 171 -4.80 -17.72 -10.80
C TYR A 171 -6.10 -17.89 -11.58
N ALA A 172 -6.12 -18.82 -12.53
CA ALA A 172 -7.29 -19.09 -13.35
C ALA A 172 -8.55 -19.42 -12.52
N ALA A 173 -8.37 -20.05 -11.36
CA ALA A 173 -9.47 -20.41 -10.45
C ALA A 173 -10.02 -19.21 -9.63
N GLY A 174 -9.35 -18.06 -9.63
CA GLY A 174 -9.72 -16.87 -8.85
C GLY A 174 -10.16 -15.68 -9.69
N GLN A 175 -10.50 -15.87 -10.96
CA GLN A 175 -10.81 -14.77 -11.89
C GLN A 175 -12.02 -13.93 -11.47
N TRP A 176 -12.99 -14.53 -10.79
CA TRP A 176 -14.24 -13.89 -10.46
C TRP A 176 -14.27 -13.35 -9.03
N THR A 177 -14.81 -12.16 -8.87
CA THR A 177 -15.20 -11.63 -7.57
C THR A 177 -16.64 -12.03 -7.32
N VAL A 178 -16.88 -12.75 -6.23
CA VAL A 178 -18.20 -13.27 -5.85
C VAL A 178 -18.57 -12.77 -4.47
N TYR A 179 -19.48 -11.81 -4.43
CA TYR A 179 -20.03 -11.31 -3.16
C TYR A 179 -21.05 -12.30 -2.63
N ALA A 180 -20.77 -12.91 -1.46
CA ALA A 180 -21.49 -14.06 -0.94
C ALA A 180 -22.98 -13.81 -0.66
N THR A 181 -23.32 -12.58 -0.29
CA THR A 181 -24.73 -12.21 0.04
C THR A 181 -25.11 -10.90 -0.64
N PRO A 182 -26.41 -10.69 -0.96
CA PRO A 182 -26.88 -9.40 -1.47
C PRO A 182 -26.49 -8.25 -0.54
N GLY A 183 -25.97 -7.17 -1.09
CA GLY A 183 -25.55 -5.99 -0.35
C GLY A 183 -24.17 -6.10 0.32
N SER A 184 -23.44 -7.22 0.17
CA SER A 184 -22.13 -7.36 0.82
C SER A 184 -21.05 -6.47 0.17
N LEU A 185 -21.17 -6.15 -1.10
CA LEU A 185 -20.30 -5.16 -1.75
C LEU A 185 -20.40 -3.81 -1.02
N GLU A 186 -21.59 -3.30 -0.84
CA GLU A 186 -21.89 -2.00 -0.26
C GLU A 186 -21.60 -1.97 1.25
N THR A 187 -21.81 -3.10 1.93
CA THR A 187 -21.66 -3.18 3.39
C THR A 187 -20.20 -3.34 3.80
N TYR A 188 -19.45 -4.17 3.09
CA TYR A 188 -18.12 -4.59 3.56
C TYR A 188 -16.98 -4.07 2.67
N HIS A 189 -17.17 -3.98 1.38
CA HIS A 189 -16.06 -3.72 0.46
C HIS A 189 -15.91 -2.26 0.03
N LEU A 190 -17.01 -1.57 -0.25
CA LEU A 190 -16.94 -0.16 -0.69
C LEU A 190 -16.57 0.85 0.39
N PRO A 191 -16.98 0.70 1.69
CA PRO A 191 -16.71 1.74 2.69
C PRO A 191 -15.23 2.08 2.87
N PRO A 192 -14.28 1.12 2.95
CA PRO A 192 -12.86 1.45 3.06
C PRO A 192 -12.30 2.23 1.86
N PHE A 193 -12.76 1.92 0.64
CA PHE A 193 -12.36 2.67 -0.55
C PHE A 193 -12.98 4.07 -0.59
N ALA A 194 -14.23 4.22 -0.15
CA ALA A 194 -14.85 5.53 0.00
C ALA A 194 -14.09 6.40 1.00
N ALA A 195 -13.63 5.81 2.13
CA ALA A 195 -12.78 6.48 3.10
C ALA A 195 -11.42 6.86 2.49
N ALA A 196 -10.80 5.97 1.71
CA ALA A 196 -9.54 6.24 1.02
C ALA A 196 -9.64 7.39 0.02
N VAL A 197 -10.71 7.42 -0.79
CA VAL A 197 -10.97 8.54 -1.73
C VAL A 197 -11.16 9.85 -0.96
N LYS A 198 -11.91 9.82 0.13
CA LYS A 198 -12.13 10.99 0.99
C LYS A 198 -10.84 11.48 1.67
N ALA A 199 -9.92 10.57 1.96
CA ALA A 199 -8.59 10.87 2.49
C ALA A 199 -7.59 11.34 1.42
N GLY A 200 -8.00 11.44 0.16
CA GLY A 200 -7.22 12.00 -0.92
C GLY A 200 -6.21 11.04 -1.55
N THR A 201 -6.50 9.72 -1.56
CA THR A 201 -5.60 8.75 -2.23
C THR A 201 -5.29 9.16 -3.66
N ALA A 202 -4.02 9.02 -4.07
CA ALA A 202 -3.54 9.43 -5.39
C ALA A 202 -3.78 8.37 -6.49
#